data_84f8b6116e6faba7c45970e4d8450f0b
#
_entry.id   84f8b6116e6faba7c45970e4d8450f0b
#
_cell.length_a   1.000
_cell.length_b   1.000
_cell.length_c   1.000
_cell.angle_alpha   90.00
_cell.angle_beta   90.00
_cell.angle_gamma   90.00
#
_symmetry.space_group_name_H-M   'P 1'
#
loop_
_entity.id
_entity.type
_entity.pdbx_description
1 polymer ?
#
loop_
_entity_poly.entity_id
_entity_poly.type
_entity_poly.pdbx_seq_one_letter_code
_entity_poly.pdbx_strand_id
1 'polypeptide(L)' 'MFLELDKRQDAGFTVSPEWNRDTGETQIVVDDNGTVSLFVFPVPGANAGDAFRHPFRYAP' A
#
# COMPACT_ATOMS: atom_id res chain seq x y z
N MET A 1 2.93 -7.59 -12.83
CA MET A 1 2.54 -8.24 -11.58
C MET A 1 3.05 -7.44 -10.39
N PHE A 2 2.17 -7.14 -9.45
CA PHE A 2 2.58 -6.44 -8.25
C PHE A 2 3.20 -7.39 -7.24
N LEU A 3 4.28 -6.94 -6.61
CA LEU A 3 4.98 -7.68 -5.57
C LEU A 3 4.86 -6.90 -4.26
N GLU A 4 4.52 -7.59 -3.19
CA GLU A 4 4.46 -6.98 -1.87
C GLU A 4 5.89 -6.73 -1.39
N LEU A 5 6.20 -5.48 -1.07
CA LEU A 5 7.55 -5.09 -0.64
C LEU A 5 7.71 -5.14 0.88
N ASP A 6 6.63 -4.91 1.60
CA ASP A 6 6.64 -4.86 3.07
C ASP A 6 5.22 -5.02 3.56
N LYS A 7 5.05 -5.10 4.88
CA LYS A 7 3.74 -5.19 5.49
C LYS A 7 3.82 -4.64 6.90
N ARG A 8 2.84 -3.83 7.26
CA ARG A 8 2.76 -3.27 8.61
C ARG A 8 1.33 -3.45 9.12
N GLN A 9 1.19 -3.99 10.32
CA GLN A 9 -0.11 -4.05 10.99
C GLN A 9 -0.25 -2.85 11.93
N ASP A 10 -1.44 -2.30 11.94
CA ASP A 10 -1.79 -1.21 12.84
C ASP A 10 -3.17 -1.52 13.41
N ALA A 11 -3.69 -0.65 14.28
CA ALA A 11 -4.96 -0.87 14.95
C ALA A 11 -6.09 -1.11 13.95
N GLY A 12 -6.45 -2.38 13.76
CA GLY A 12 -7.56 -2.77 12.92
C GLY A 12 -7.26 -2.93 11.43
N PHE A 13 -6.05 -2.65 10.96
CA PHE A 13 -5.77 -2.77 9.54
C PHE A 13 -4.31 -3.12 9.26
N THR A 14 -4.05 -3.57 8.02
CA THR A 14 -2.73 -3.91 7.52
C THR A 14 -2.43 -3.04 6.30
N VAL A 15 -1.24 -2.49 6.23
CA VAL A 15 -0.78 -1.64 5.12
C VAL A 15 0.38 -2.33 4.43
N SER A 16 0.34 -2.43 3.12
CA SER A 16 1.37 -3.08 2.31
C SER A 16 1.70 -2.22 1.09
N PRO A 17 2.96 -1.83 0.89
CA PRO A 17 3.38 -1.25 -0.37
C PRO A 17 3.64 -2.35 -1.38
N GLU A 18 3.22 -2.14 -2.62
CA GLU A 18 3.41 -3.08 -3.71
C GLU A 18 4.03 -2.39 -4.92
N TRP A 19 4.87 -3.10 -5.63
CA TRP A 19 5.58 -2.61 -6.79
C TRP A 19 5.34 -3.54 -7.99
N ASN A 20 4.98 -2.97 -9.13
CA ASN A 20 4.82 -3.73 -10.36
C ASN A 20 6.14 -3.67 -11.13
N ARG A 21 6.84 -4.78 -11.18
CA ARG A 21 8.15 -4.87 -11.82
C ARG A 21 8.09 -4.67 -13.33
N ASP A 22 6.93 -4.91 -13.93
CA ASP A 22 6.78 -4.79 -15.38
C ASP A 22 6.53 -3.35 -15.84
N THR A 23 5.87 -2.56 -15.00
CA THR A 23 5.50 -1.18 -15.34
C THR A 23 6.23 -0.14 -14.49
N GLY A 24 6.81 -0.54 -13.37
CA GLY A 24 7.42 0.38 -12.41
C GLY A 24 6.43 1.08 -11.51
N GLU A 25 5.15 0.77 -11.64
CA GLU A 25 4.11 1.37 -10.81
C GLU A 25 4.21 0.91 -9.36
N THR A 26 3.88 1.82 -8.45
CA THR A 26 3.82 1.54 -7.02
C THR A 26 2.42 1.82 -6.52
N GLN A 27 1.92 0.97 -5.64
CA GLN A 27 0.61 1.16 -5.02
C GLN A 27 0.66 0.79 -3.55
N ILE A 28 -0.31 1.30 -2.81
CA ILE A 28 -0.50 0.97 -1.40
C ILE A 28 -1.79 0.17 -1.28
N VAL A 29 -1.71 -0.94 -0.56
CA VAL A 29 -2.88 -1.77 -0.25
C VAL A 29 -3.16 -1.64 1.24
N VAL A 30 -4.40 -1.32 1.59
CA VAL A 30 -4.85 -1.26 2.98
C VAL A 30 -5.95 -2.30 3.15
N ASP A 31 -5.71 -3.26 4.02
CA ASP A 31 -6.64 -4.37 4.29
C ASP A 31 -7.19 -4.27 5.71
N ASP A 32 -8.39 -4.79 5.90
CA ASP A 32 -8.97 -4.96 7.23
C ASP A 32 -8.42 -6.27 7.83
N ASN A 33 -7.21 -6.18 8.38
CA ASN A 33 -6.49 -7.31 8.99
C ASN A 33 -6.43 -8.55 8.09
N GLY A 34 -6.29 -8.31 6.78
CA GLY A 34 -6.12 -9.38 5.80
C GLY A 34 -7.40 -10.05 5.35
N THR A 35 -8.57 -9.60 5.81
CA THR A 35 -9.84 -10.23 5.43
C THR A 35 -10.49 -9.55 4.23
N VAL A 36 -10.51 -8.22 4.19
CA VAL A 36 -11.14 -7.44 3.12
C VAL A 36 -10.25 -6.27 2.77
N SER A 37 -9.99 -6.06 1.49
CA SER A 37 -9.27 -4.88 1.02
C SER A 37 -10.15 -3.65 1.18
N LEU A 38 -9.67 -2.66 1.91
CA LEU A 38 -10.38 -1.40 2.11
C LEU A 38 -10.03 -0.40 1.02
N PHE A 39 -8.73 -0.28 0.71
CA PHE A 39 -8.24 0.65 -0.29
C PHE A 39 -7.08 0.04 -1.05
N VAL A 40 -7.03 0.31 -2.36
CA VAL A 40 -5.84 0.08 -3.17
C VAL A 40 -5.69 1.34 -4.01
N PHE A 41 -4.57 2.03 -3.89
CA PHE A 41 -4.39 3.27 -4.62
C PHE A 41 -2.94 3.45 -5.08
N PRO A 42 -2.74 4.04 -6.28
CA PRO A 42 -1.40 4.27 -6.79
C PRO A 42 -0.73 5.42 -6.06
N VAL A 43 0.60 5.34 -5.92
CA VAL A 43 1.41 6.43 -5.39
C VAL A 43 2.68 6.52 -6.22
N PRO A 44 3.26 7.72 -6.41
CA PRO A 44 4.57 7.83 -7.01
C PRO A 44 5.60 7.07 -6.17
N GLY A 45 6.56 6.40 -6.82
CA GLY A 45 7.57 5.64 -6.10
C GLY A 45 8.29 6.43 -5.03
N ALA A 46 8.56 7.71 -5.30
CA ALA A 46 9.22 8.59 -4.34
C ALA A 46 8.40 8.82 -3.07
N ASN A 47 7.09 8.61 -3.15
CA ASN A 47 6.18 8.81 -2.02
C ASN A 47 5.78 7.51 -1.32
N ALA A 48 6.27 6.36 -1.81
CA ALA A 48 5.84 5.06 -1.30
C ALA A 48 6.13 4.90 0.20
N GLY A 49 7.30 5.35 0.66
CA GLY A 49 7.65 5.24 2.08
C GLY A 49 6.76 6.08 2.97
N ASP A 50 6.45 7.31 2.55
CA ASP A 50 5.56 8.18 3.31
C ASP A 50 4.12 7.64 3.29
N ALA A 51 3.67 7.15 2.14
CA ALA A 51 2.33 6.56 2.02
C ALA A 51 2.21 5.29 2.86
N PHE A 52 3.29 4.53 2.98
CA PHE A 52 3.30 3.33 3.82
C PHE A 52 3.12 3.69 5.30
N ARG A 53 3.73 4.78 5.75
CA ARG A 53 3.61 5.24 7.13
C ARG A 53 2.30 5.99 7.39
N HIS A 54 1.78 6.68 6.38
CA HIS A 54 0.59 7.53 6.50
C HIS A 54 -0.39 7.29 5.34
N PRO A 55 -0.95 6.06 5.24
CA PRO A 55 -1.74 5.69 4.05
C PRO A 55 -2.97 6.57 3.84
N PHE A 56 -3.60 7.03 4.91
CA PHE A 56 -4.83 7.81 4.78
C PHE A 56 -4.58 9.25 4.31
N ARG A 57 -3.32 9.68 4.28
CA ARG A 57 -2.95 10.96 3.67
C ARG A 57 -3.08 10.91 2.15
N TYR A 58 -2.90 9.72 1.56
CA TYR A 58 -2.87 9.50 0.11
C TYR A 58 -4.12 8.81 -0.41
N ALA A 59 -4.93 8.22 0.46
CA ALA A 59 -6.14 7.52 0.06
C ALA A 59 -7.14 8.49 -0.54
N PRO A 60 -7.89 8.08 -1.58
CA PRO A 60 -8.89 8.93 -2.22
C PRO A 60 -10.06 9.24 -1.30
#